data_92ca19fdd3c9115c0384d5638008bc87
#
_entry.id   92ca19fdd3c9115c0384d5638008bc87
#
_cell.length_a   1.000
_cell.length_b   1.000
_cell.length_c   1.000
_cell.angle_alpha   90.00
_cell.angle_beta   90.00
_cell.angle_gamma   90.00
#
_symmetry.space_group_name_H-M   'P 1'
#
loop_
_entity.id
_entity.type
_entity.pdbx_description
1 polymer ?
#
loop_
_entity_poly.entity_id
_entity_poly.type
_entity_poly.pdbx_seq_one_letter_code
_entity_poly.pdbx_strand_id
1 'polypeptide(L)'
;MIKDREDFKRYILTALGAPIIKINVTDEQLEDRIDECVDLWHQYHYDGSVRTLLKQRITASELHIVETLTEPIHNGLHITGTVSKAEALTVTYACGAGSSNHTIFCKNIKGDFIPNEPIKVGNEIYHLINEEWCVKKGIIDERRIKMPPWIIGVTRIIPVNQASSSQNLFDVQYQMRLSDIYDLTSTRLIYYEQAMEHLQLLNYELSANPWFEYNRHDGYVYPIMRWNYDASVGDYLILEVYRALDPKETPQIWNDTWLKRYAIATVKVQWANVLRKYNNIQLAGGATLNADAIYNEGVQEKKELEEQMYNNLPPSAFYLG
;
A
#
# COMPACT_ATOMS: atom_id res chain seq x y z
N MET A 1 -30.49 5.65 -4.16
CA MET A 1 -29.03 5.68 -4.26
C MET A 1 -28.48 5.21 -2.93
N ILE A 2 -27.69 4.14 -2.93
CA ILE A 2 -27.12 3.54 -1.72
C ILE A 2 -26.00 4.47 -1.24
N LYS A 3 -26.05 4.86 0.03
CA LYS A 3 -25.11 5.83 0.59
C LYS A 3 -24.07 5.20 1.50
N ASP A 4 -24.46 4.15 2.19
CA ASP A 4 -23.60 3.49 3.15
C ASP A 4 -23.77 1.96 3.13
N ARG A 5 -22.97 1.28 3.95
CA ARG A 5 -22.95 -0.17 4.05
C ARG A 5 -24.28 -0.75 4.57
N GLU A 6 -24.97 -0.03 5.45
CA GLU A 6 -26.27 -0.46 5.98
C GLU A 6 -27.37 -0.39 4.92
N ASP A 7 -27.37 0.64 4.10
CA ASP A 7 -28.27 0.74 2.95
C ASP A 7 -27.99 -0.39 1.94
N PHE A 8 -26.72 -0.77 1.76
CA PHE A 8 -26.31 -1.86 0.88
C PHE A 8 -26.80 -3.22 1.39
N LYS A 9 -26.66 -3.51 2.69
CA LYS A 9 -27.23 -4.69 3.32
C LYS A 9 -28.75 -4.78 3.10
N ARG A 10 -29.43 -3.67 3.36
CA ARG A 10 -30.89 -3.61 3.16
C ARG A 10 -31.26 -3.86 1.72
N TYR A 11 -30.51 -3.31 0.77
CA TYR A 11 -30.71 -3.54 -0.65
C TYR A 11 -30.57 -5.03 -1.01
N ILE A 12 -29.52 -5.72 -0.54
CA ILE A 12 -29.31 -7.15 -0.78
C ILE A 12 -30.48 -7.98 -0.21
N LEU A 13 -30.85 -7.74 1.03
CA LEU A 13 -31.95 -8.46 1.67
C LEU A 13 -33.28 -8.22 0.95
N THR A 14 -33.55 -6.99 0.50
CA THR A 14 -34.75 -6.67 -0.27
C THR A 14 -34.76 -7.39 -1.63
N ALA A 15 -33.61 -7.46 -2.30
CA ALA A 15 -33.48 -8.20 -3.55
C ALA A 15 -33.72 -9.71 -3.39
N LEU A 16 -33.40 -10.28 -2.23
CA LEU A 16 -33.67 -11.68 -1.89
C LEU A 16 -35.08 -11.93 -1.43
N GLY A 17 -35.91 -10.89 -1.24
CA GLY A 17 -37.32 -10.99 -0.92
C GLY A 17 -37.73 -10.52 0.48
N ALA A 18 -36.82 -9.97 1.27
CA ALA A 18 -37.17 -9.35 2.55
C ALA A 18 -38.04 -8.07 2.33
N PRO A 19 -38.98 -7.73 3.20
CA PRO A 19 -39.37 -8.43 4.43
C PRO A 19 -40.44 -9.53 4.24
N ILE A 20 -40.89 -9.76 3.00
CA ILE A 20 -41.98 -10.72 2.69
C ILE A 20 -41.52 -12.16 3.04
N ILE A 21 -40.28 -12.47 2.68
CA ILE A 21 -39.66 -13.77 3.03
C ILE A 21 -38.61 -13.50 4.10
N LYS A 22 -38.63 -14.29 5.16
CA LYS A 22 -37.60 -14.23 6.20
C LYS A 22 -36.32 -14.86 5.68
N ILE A 23 -35.28 -14.04 5.49
CA ILE A 23 -33.96 -14.49 5.11
C ILE A 23 -33.19 -14.88 6.37
N ASN A 24 -32.90 -16.19 6.52
CA ASN A 24 -32.22 -16.74 7.70
C ASN A 24 -30.69 -16.64 7.53
N VAL A 25 -30.16 -15.40 7.46
CA VAL A 25 -28.74 -15.08 7.45
C VAL A 25 -28.50 -14.11 8.61
N THR A 26 -27.48 -14.36 9.41
CA THR A 26 -27.11 -13.45 10.50
C THR A 26 -26.41 -12.21 9.94
N ASP A 27 -26.42 -11.12 10.71
CA ASP A 27 -25.78 -9.88 10.30
C ASP A 27 -24.27 -10.07 10.10
N GLU A 28 -23.61 -10.84 10.97
CA GLU A 28 -22.20 -11.21 10.84
C GLU A 28 -21.91 -11.96 9.53
N GLN A 29 -22.74 -12.94 9.17
CA GLN A 29 -22.58 -13.67 7.91
C GLN A 29 -22.78 -12.76 6.70
N LEU A 30 -23.68 -11.78 6.80
CA LEU A 30 -23.90 -10.80 5.75
C LEU A 30 -22.69 -9.86 5.59
N GLU A 31 -22.12 -9.41 6.72
CA GLU A 31 -20.89 -8.60 6.73
C GLU A 31 -19.71 -9.32 6.07
N ASP A 32 -19.45 -10.57 6.50
CA ASP A 32 -18.36 -11.38 5.94
C ASP A 32 -18.50 -11.57 4.43
N ARG A 33 -19.73 -11.80 3.95
CA ARG A 33 -20.00 -11.94 2.50
C ARG A 33 -19.79 -10.63 1.75
N ILE A 34 -20.18 -9.51 2.34
CA ILE A 34 -19.95 -8.18 1.75
C ILE A 34 -18.45 -7.89 1.69
N ASP A 35 -17.69 -8.19 2.73
CA ASP A 35 -16.25 -7.98 2.76
C ASP A 35 -15.55 -8.82 1.68
N GLU A 36 -15.90 -10.09 1.53
CA GLU A 36 -15.40 -10.92 0.42
C GLU A 36 -15.71 -10.32 -0.96
N CYS A 37 -16.91 -9.78 -1.14
CA CYS A 37 -17.29 -9.15 -2.41
C CYS A 37 -16.49 -7.88 -2.68
N VAL A 38 -16.28 -7.05 -1.66
CA VAL A 38 -15.49 -5.82 -1.77
C VAL A 38 -14.02 -6.13 -2.03
N ASP A 39 -13.45 -7.13 -1.35
CA ASP A 39 -12.07 -7.56 -1.56
C ASP A 39 -11.84 -8.06 -2.98
N LEU A 40 -12.76 -8.88 -3.50
CA LEU A 40 -12.69 -9.36 -4.87
C LEU A 40 -12.80 -8.20 -5.88
N TRP A 41 -13.70 -7.26 -5.61
CA TRP A 41 -13.88 -6.06 -6.44
C TRP A 41 -12.61 -5.21 -6.46
N HIS A 42 -11.96 -4.99 -5.32
CA HIS A 42 -10.69 -4.27 -5.24
C HIS A 42 -9.55 -4.97 -6.00
N GLN A 43 -9.55 -6.30 -6.05
CA GLN A 43 -8.47 -7.06 -6.67
C GLN A 43 -8.58 -7.14 -8.18
N TYR A 44 -9.78 -7.23 -8.72
CA TYR A 44 -9.99 -7.58 -10.12
C TYR A 44 -10.77 -6.56 -10.93
N HIS A 45 -11.57 -5.70 -10.28
CA HIS A 45 -12.32 -4.68 -11.01
C HIS A 45 -11.41 -3.51 -11.41
N TYR A 46 -11.51 -3.05 -12.65
CA TYR A 46 -10.68 -1.96 -13.17
C TYR A 46 -10.83 -0.64 -12.37
N ASP A 47 -12.01 -0.37 -11.80
CA ASP A 47 -12.27 0.79 -10.93
C ASP A 47 -12.01 0.50 -9.44
N GLY A 48 -11.54 -0.71 -9.08
CA GLY A 48 -11.31 -1.13 -7.70
C GLY A 48 -10.12 -0.44 -7.04
N SER A 49 -9.21 0.11 -7.83
CA SER A 49 -8.00 0.77 -7.36
C SER A 49 -7.69 2.04 -8.12
N VAL A 50 -7.04 2.98 -7.45
CA VAL A 50 -6.57 4.24 -8.03
C VAL A 50 -5.06 4.33 -7.91
N ARG A 51 -4.40 4.72 -9.00
CA ARG A 51 -2.97 5.03 -9.01
C ARG A 51 -2.73 6.35 -8.31
N THR A 52 -1.87 6.35 -7.30
CA THR A 52 -1.55 7.54 -6.50
C THR A 52 -0.07 7.55 -6.12
N LEU A 53 0.39 8.70 -5.65
CA LEU A 53 1.75 8.89 -5.19
C LEU A 53 1.79 8.96 -3.66
N LEU A 54 2.55 8.06 -3.05
CA LEU A 54 2.81 8.07 -1.62
C LEU A 54 4.19 8.67 -1.35
N LYS A 55 4.22 9.75 -0.58
CA LYS A 55 5.45 10.39 -0.14
C LYS A 55 5.90 9.79 1.19
N GLN A 56 7.08 9.17 1.20
CA GLN A 56 7.68 8.59 2.39
C GLN A 56 8.99 9.30 2.72
N ARG A 57 9.14 9.76 3.95
CA ARG A 57 10.39 10.35 4.43
C ARG A 57 11.28 9.26 5.02
N ILE A 58 12.57 9.27 4.69
CA ILE A 58 13.56 8.36 5.25
C ILE A 58 13.86 8.82 6.67
N THR A 59 13.55 7.97 7.64
CA THR A 59 13.74 8.23 9.06
C THR A 59 15.07 7.68 9.55
N ALA A 60 15.72 8.41 10.47
CA ALA A 60 16.82 7.93 11.26
C ALA A 60 16.34 6.91 12.28
N SER A 61 17.24 6.11 12.80
CA SER A 61 16.98 5.28 13.98
C SER A 61 17.08 6.13 15.22
N GLU A 62 16.35 5.74 16.24
CA GLU A 62 16.22 6.45 17.52
C GLU A 62 16.78 5.59 18.65
N LEU A 63 17.69 6.17 19.44
CA LEU A 63 18.15 5.62 20.72
C LEU A 63 17.56 6.44 21.86
N HIS A 64 16.78 5.81 22.70
CA HIS A 64 16.12 6.48 23.82
C HIS A 64 17.01 6.38 25.05
N ILE A 65 17.37 7.54 25.61
CA ILE A 65 18.27 7.69 26.75
C ILE A 65 17.53 8.19 28.01
N VAL A 66 18.07 7.88 29.16
CA VAL A 66 17.53 8.30 30.45
C VAL A 66 17.84 9.77 30.71
N GLU A 67 19.07 10.21 30.38
CA GLU A 67 19.54 11.56 30.59
C GLU A 67 18.88 12.54 29.60
N THR A 68 18.82 13.80 30.01
CA THR A 68 18.32 14.89 29.17
C THR A 68 19.50 15.51 28.40
N LEU A 69 19.38 15.58 27.11
CA LEU A 69 20.35 16.29 26.26
C LEU A 69 20.24 17.79 26.51
N THR A 70 21.32 18.41 26.95
CA THR A 70 21.41 19.86 27.14
C THR A 70 21.83 20.60 25.88
N GLU A 71 22.62 19.94 25.02
CA GLU A 71 23.08 20.47 23.75
C GLU A 71 22.76 19.50 22.59
N PRO A 72 22.58 20.02 21.36
CA PRO A 72 22.37 19.17 20.20
C PRO A 72 23.63 18.37 19.86
N ILE A 73 23.50 17.08 19.73
CA ILE A 73 24.61 16.19 19.37
C ILE A 73 25.03 16.44 17.93
N HIS A 74 26.34 16.62 17.72
CA HIS A 74 26.91 16.82 16.40
C HIS A 74 26.76 15.60 15.48
N ASN A 75 26.62 15.85 14.18
CA ASN A 75 26.51 14.79 13.18
C ASN A 75 27.84 14.04 13.01
N GLY A 76 27.77 12.71 12.83
CA GLY A 76 28.91 11.86 12.51
C GLY A 76 29.74 11.40 13.70
N LEU A 77 29.30 11.63 14.94
CA LEU A 77 29.97 11.05 16.12
C LEU A 77 29.71 9.55 16.22
N HIS A 78 30.74 8.80 16.60
CA HIS A 78 30.59 7.37 16.85
C HIS A 78 29.87 7.13 18.17
N ILE A 79 28.86 6.26 18.11
CA ILE A 79 28.16 5.70 19.27
C ILE A 79 28.65 4.27 19.46
N THR A 80 29.09 3.93 20.63
CA THR A 80 29.52 2.57 20.97
C THR A 80 28.86 2.11 22.26
N GLY A 81 28.20 0.93 22.22
CA GLY A 81 27.71 0.25 23.41
C GLY A 81 28.88 -0.31 24.21
N THR A 82 28.90 -0.11 25.52
CA THR A 82 30.01 -0.60 26.36
C THR A 82 29.95 -2.10 26.60
N VAL A 83 28.76 -2.69 26.64
CA VAL A 83 28.51 -4.11 26.90
C VAL A 83 28.29 -4.87 25.58
N SER A 84 27.36 -4.42 24.77
CA SER A 84 26.99 -5.04 23.48
C SER A 84 28.04 -4.89 22.39
N LYS A 85 28.91 -3.87 22.51
CA LYS A 85 29.86 -3.42 21.48
C LYS A 85 29.15 -3.04 20.16
N ALA A 86 27.85 -2.74 20.22
CA ALA A 86 27.11 -2.25 19.10
C ALA A 86 27.61 -0.86 18.70
N GLU A 87 27.65 -0.58 17.41
CA GLU A 87 28.14 0.67 16.84
C GLU A 87 27.05 1.37 16.07
N ALA A 88 27.05 2.71 16.10
CA ALA A 88 26.20 3.56 15.28
C ALA A 88 26.86 4.91 15.04
N LEU A 89 26.31 5.71 14.13
CA LEU A 89 26.76 7.08 13.86
C LEU A 89 25.62 8.05 14.14
N THR A 90 25.91 9.13 14.85
CA THR A 90 24.93 10.19 15.12
C THR A 90 24.51 10.90 13.85
N VAL A 91 23.25 11.30 13.77
CA VAL A 91 22.69 12.09 12.67
C VAL A 91 21.95 13.29 13.25
N THR A 92 22.27 14.47 12.79
CA THR A 92 21.46 15.66 13.07
C THR A 92 20.20 15.57 12.21
N TYR A 93 19.10 15.25 12.82
CA TYR A 93 17.81 15.08 12.16
C TYR A 93 16.84 16.12 12.69
N ALA A 94 16.50 17.11 11.87
CA ALA A 94 15.43 18.05 12.20
C ALA A 94 14.08 17.33 12.16
N CYS A 95 13.72 16.73 13.27
CA CYS A 95 12.35 16.24 13.47
C CYS A 95 11.47 17.46 13.77
N GLY A 96 10.39 17.62 12.99
CA GLY A 96 9.38 18.63 13.29
C GLY A 96 8.85 18.45 14.68
N ALA A 97 8.51 19.55 15.35
CA ALA A 97 7.88 19.74 16.65
C ALA A 97 7.69 18.44 17.46
N GLY A 98 8.63 18.14 18.38
CA GLY A 98 8.52 17.00 19.28
C GLY A 98 9.80 16.22 19.51
N SER A 99 10.98 16.74 19.17
CA SER A 99 12.24 16.14 19.62
C SER A 99 12.26 16.19 21.15
N SER A 100 11.98 15.06 21.79
CA SER A 100 12.24 14.93 23.22
C SER A 100 13.75 14.99 23.41
N ASN A 101 14.21 15.76 24.39
CA ASN A 101 15.64 15.85 24.74
C ASN A 101 16.23 14.52 25.24
N HIS A 102 15.49 13.43 25.13
CA HIS A 102 15.85 12.07 25.57
C HIS A 102 16.07 11.10 24.40
N THR A 103 16.24 11.61 23.18
CA THR A 103 16.40 10.76 22.00
C THR A 103 17.62 11.15 21.19
N ILE A 104 18.48 10.19 20.89
CA ILE A 104 19.63 10.35 20.01
C ILE A 104 19.27 9.72 18.65
N PHE A 105 19.35 10.53 17.61
CA PHE A 105 19.15 10.02 16.23
C PHE A 105 20.45 9.45 15.70
N CYS A 106 20.37 8.28 15.10
CA CYS A 106 21.54 7.57 14.57
C CYS A 106 21.22 6.85 13.24
N LYS A 107 22.29 6.40 12.59
CA LYS A 107 22.26 5.56 11.40
C LYS A 107 23.40 4.54 11.43
N ASN A 108 23.36 3.58 10.51
CA ASN A 108 24.38 2.53 10.36
C ASN A 108 24.58 1.72 11.64
N ILE A 109 23.48 1.30 12.24
CA ILE A 109 23.51 0.45 13.44
C ILE A 109 24.13 -0.91 13.07
N LYS A 110 25.21 -1.26 13.77
CA LYS A 110 25.86 -2.58 13.69
C LYS A 110 25.76 -3.25 15.06
N GLY A 111 25.20 -4.44 15.09
CA GLY A 111 24.89 -5.13 16.34
C GLY A 111 23.59 -4.65 16.98
N ASP A 112 23.25 -5.23 18.11
CA ASP A 112 22.05 -4.89 18.86
C ASP A 112 22.44 -4.30 20.21
N PHE A 113 21.93 -3.09 20.49
CA PHE A 113 22.11 -2.45 21.80
C PHE A 113 21.22 -3.13 22.85
N ILE A 114 21.69 -3.20 24.08
CA ILE A 114 21.01 -3.85 25.19
C ILE A 114 20.30 -2.78 26.04
N PRO A 115 19.08 -3.05 26.55
CA PRO A 115 18.42 -2.14 27.50
C PRO A 115 19.29 -1.85 28.72
N ASN A 116 19.23 -0.61 29.22
CA ASN A 116 20.01 -0.12 30.37
C ASN A 116 21.53 -0.14 30.18
N GLU A 117 22.01 -0.23 28.97
CA GLU A 117 23.43 -0.22 28.63
C GLU A 117 23.97 1.21 28.61
N PRO A 118 25.17 1.48 29.20
CA PRO A 118 25.87 2.73 28.95
C PRO A 118 26.43 2.78 27.53
N ILE A 119 26.07 3.82 26.81
CA ILE A 119 26.55 4.10 25.44
C ILE A 119 27.52 5.28 25.49
N LYS A 120 28.64 5.17 24.78
CA LYS A 120 29.59 6.24 24.60
C LYS A 120 29.31 6.97 23.29
N VAL A 121 29.06 8.27 23.38
CA VAL A 121 28.84 9.15 22.22
C VAL A 121 29.97 10.20 22.19
N GLY A 122 30.93 10.01 21.32
CA GLY A 122 32.15 10.84 21.35
C GLY A 122 32.89 10.74 22.69
N ASN A 123 32.85 11.81 23.49
CA ASN A 123 33.47 11.85 24.82
C ASN A 123 32.47 11.71 25.98
N GLU A 124 31.19 11.69 25.72
CA GLU A 124 30.14 11.64 26.72
C GLU A 124 29.56 10.23 26.85
N ILE A 125 29.04 9.92 28.03
CA ILE A 125 28.40 8.62 28.32
C ILE A 125 26.95 8.87 28.69
N TYR A 126 26.05 8.15 28.03
CA TYR A 126 24.62 8.16 28.29
C TYR A 126 24.15 6.75 28.59
N HIS A 127 23.00 6.61 29.23
CA HIS A 127 22.39 5.31 29.52
C HIS A 127 21.11 5.13 28.71
N LEU A 128 20.99 3.99 28.06
CA LEU A 128 19.75 3.61 27.40
C LEU A 128 18.67 3.33 28.44
N ILE A 129 17.42 3.58 28.10
CA ILE A 129 16.28 3.23 28.95
C ILE A 129 16.22 1.71 29.15
N ASN A 130 15.67 1.29 30.31
CA ASN A 130 15.56 -0.13 30.66
C ASN A 130 14.29 -0.76 30.06
N GLU A 131 14.05 -0.57 28.77
CA GLU A 131 12.89 -1.11 28.08
C GLU A 131 13.31 -1.67 26.71
N GLU A 132 12.54 -2.65 26.19
CA GLU A 132 12.82 -3.30 24.90
C GLU A 132 12.81 -2.31 23.73
N TRP A 133 12.07 -1.21 23.85
CA TRP A 133 12.00 -0.16 22.84
C TRP A 133 13.09 0.92 22.96
N CYS A 134 14.16 0.64 23.74
CA CYS A 134 15.31 1.55 23.86
C CYS A 134 15.95 1.91 22.51
N VAL A 135 15.78 1.03 21.52
CA VAL A 135 16.22 1.24 20.14
C VAL A 135 15.03 1.08 19.20
N LYS A 136 14.75 2.12 18.43
CA LYS A 136 13.77 2.07 17.35
C LYS A 136 14.51 2.24 16.03
N LYS A 137 14.60 1.15 15.26
CA LYS A 137 15.26 1.20 13.95
C LYS A 137 14.44 2.05 12.97
N GLY A 138 15.08 2.99 12.31
CA GLY A 138 14.49 3.79 11.24
C GLY A 138 14.61 3.13 9.88
N ILE A 139 13.95 3.70 8.88
CA ILE A 139 13.96 3.18 7.50
C ILE A 139 15.38 3.01 6.96
N ILE A 140 16.30 3.90 7.33
CA ILE A 140 17.70 3.87 6.86
C ILE A 140 18.44 2.57 7.28
N ASP A 141 18.15 2.03 8.46
CA ASP A 141 18.79 0.83 9.00
C ASP A 141 17.93 -0.42 8.78
N GLU A 142 16.61 -0.32 8.86
CA GLU A 142 15.72 -1.44 8.53
C GLU A 142 15.72 -1.78 7.03
N ARG A 143 16.02 -0.80 6.19
CA ARG A 143 16.05 -0.93 4.72
C ARG A 143 14.73 -1.40 4.13
N ARG A 144 13.64 -1.15 4.85
CA ARG A 144 12.26 -1.49 4.45
C ARG A 144 11.31 -0.39 4.84
N ILE A 145 10.25 -0.25 4.07
CA ILE A 145 9.24 0.79 4.25
C ILE A 145 7.91 0.11 4.54
N LYS A 146 7.33 0.42 5.69
CA LYS A 146 6.00 -0.09 6.04
C LYS A 146 4.93 0.60 5.20
N MET A 147 4.11 -0.20 4.51
CA MET A 147 3.01 0.29 3.70
C MET A 147 1.71 0.31 4.50
N PRO A 148 0.85 1.30 4.28
CA PRO A 148 -0.52 1.27 4.77
C PRO A 148 -1.31 0.09 4.20
N PRO A 149 -2.28 -0.48 4.95
CA PRO A 149 -3.00 -1.69 4.54
C PRO A 149 -3.89 -1.50 3.30
N TRP A 150 -4.23 -0.26 2.96
CA TRP A 150 -5.03 0.08 1.78
C TRP A 150 -4.23 0.09 0.47
N ILE A 151 -2.90 -0.17 0.50
CA ILE A 151 -2.07 -0.29 -0.70
C ILE A 151 -2.12 -1.73 -1.21
N ILE A 152 -2.58 -1.88 -2.46
CA ILE A 152 -2.67 -3.17 -3.14
C ILE A 152 -1.33 -3.53 -3.80
N GLY A 153 -0.68 -2.54 -4.41
CA GLY A 153 0.56 -2.77 -5.15
C GLY A 153 1.41 -1.51 -5.25
N VAL A 154 2.70 -1.72 -5.46
CA VAL A 154 3.68 -0.65 -5.72
C VAL A 154 4.20 -0.84 -7.13
N THR A 155 4.24 0.24 -7.92
CA THR A 155 4.66 0.18 -9.33
C THR A 155 6.08 0.67 -9.51
N ARG A 156 6.45 1.75 -8.80
CA ARG A 156 7.73 2.41 -8.98
C ARG A 156 8.15 3.18 -7.73
N ILE A 157 9.45 3.26 -7.50
CA ILE A 157 10.04 4.11 -6.46
C ILE A 157 10.88 5.20 -7.14
N ILE A 158 10.64 6.44 -6.77
CA ILE A 158 11.35 7.61 -7.29
C ILE A 158 12.06 8.25 -6.10
N PRO A 159 13.41 8.19 -6.03
CA PRO A 159 14.16 8.92 -5.00
C PRO A 159 14.13 10.42 -5.31
N VAL A 160 13.85 11.23 -4.31
CA VAL A 160 13.86 12.69 -4.41
C VAL A 160 14.94 13.23 -3.48
N ASN A 161 16.11 13.48 -4.04
CA ASN A 161 17.20 14.13 -3.33
C ASN A 161 17.00 15.64 -3.36
N GLN A 162 16.89 16.26 -2.19
CA GLN A 162 16.77 17.71 -2.08
C GLN A 162 18.02 18.46 -2.60
N ALA A 163 19.17 17.79 -2.57
CA ALA A 163 20.44 18.36 -3.08
C ALA A 163 20.48 18.49 -4.61
N SER A 164 19.66 17.73 -5.35
CA SER A 164 19.69 17.70 -6.82
C SER A 164 18.77 18.72 -7.49
N SER A 165 18.04 19.53 -6.73
CA SER A 165 17.09 20.50 -7.29
C SER A 165 17.75 21.58 -8.14
N SER A 166 19.06 21.86 -7.95
CA SER A 166 19.84 22.78 -8.78
C SER A 166 20.53 22.11 -9.97
N GLN A 167 20.62 20.79 -10.01
CA GLN A 167 21.32 20.03 -11.05
C GLN A 167 20.41 19.55 -12.19
N ASN A 168 19.09 19.57 -12.01
CA ASN A 168 18.14 19.03 -12.99
C ASN A 168 18.20 19.74 -14.37
N LEU A 169 18.62 21.00 -14.42
CA LEU A 169 18.81 21.75 -15.68
C LEU A 169 20.04 21.28 -16.47
N PHE A 170 21.01 20.64 -15.78
CA PHE A 170 22.25 20.13 -16.37
C PHE A 170 22.30 18.61 -16.42
N ASP A 171 21.19 17.94 -16.06
CA ASP A 171 21.09 16.50 -16.14
C ASP A 171 21.23 16.06 -17.60
N VAL A 172 22.07 15.07 -17.83
CA VAL A 172 22.31 14.48 -19.15
C VAL A 172 20.99 14.01 -19.78
N GLN A 173 20.07 13.50 -18.99
CA GLN A 173 18.73 13.11 -19.47
C GLN A 173 17.91 14.30 -19.99
N TYR A 174 17.97 15.44 -19.31
CA TYR A 174 17.26 16.66 -19.74
C TYR A 174 17.86 17.23 -21.00
N GLN A 175 19.18 17.26 -21.11
CA GLN A 175 19.86 17.73 -22.31
C GLN A 175 19.63 16.81 -23.52
N MET A 176 19.64 15.49 -23.30
CA MET A 176 19.29 14.53 -24.35
C MET A 176 17.84 14.70 -24.82
N ARG A 177 16.89 14.86 -23.90
CA ARG A 177 15.49 15.13 -24.27
C ARG A 177 15.31 16.44 -25.04
N LEU A 178 16.08 17.47 -24.70
CA LEU A 178 16.08 18.73 -25.45
C LEU A 178 16.66 18.58 -26.86
N SER A 179 17.77 17.85 -27.03
CA SER A 179 18.35 17.60 -28.34
C SER A 179 17.40 16.79 -29.23
N ASP A 180 16.75 15.78 -28.66
CA ASP A 180 15.78 14.94 -29.38
C ASP A 180 14.52 15.73 -29.80
N ILE A 181 14.07 16.71 -29.00
CA ILE A 181 12.96 17.60 -29.39
C ILE A 181 13.35 18.45 -30.60
N TYR A 182 14.60 18.89 -30.71
CA TYR A 182 15.08 19.63 -31.89
C TYR A 182 15.16 18.76 -33.14
N ASP A 183 15.53 17.47 -33.00
CA ASP A 183 15.58 16.54 -34.12
C ASP A 183 14.19 16.09 -34.60
N LEU A 184 13.17 16.11 -33.73
CA LEU A 184 11.77 15.81 -34.08
C LEU A 184 11.14 16.82 -35.06
N THR A 185 11.75 17.97 -35.30
CA THR A 185 11.28 18.92 -36.31
C THR A 185 11.57 18.50 -37.75
N SER A 186 12.34 17.44 -37.97
CA SER A 186 12.60 16.87 -39.27
C SER A 186 11.66 15.71 -39.61
N THR A 187 10.71 15.98 -40.37
CA THR A 187 9.61 15.38 -41.13
C THR A 187 9.59 13.89 -41.49
N ARG A 188 10.06 12.93 -40.70
CA ARG A 188 9.90 11.51 -41.00
C ARG A 188 9.42 10.67 -39.81
N LEU A 189 8.24 10.11 -39.94
CA LEU A 189 7.58 9.23 -38.93
C LEU A 189 8.47 8.05 -38.47
N ILE A 190 9.33 7.55 -39.36
CA ILE A 190 10.25 6.43 -39.07
C ILE A 190 11.32 6.83 -38.06
N TYR A 191 11.78 8.06 -38.10
CA TYR A 191 12.75 8.57 -37.12
C TYR A 191 12.10 8.82 -35.77
N TYR A 192 10.81 9.10 -35.72
CA TYR A 192 10.07 9.27 -34.47
C TYR A 192 9.99 7.96 -33.67
N GLU A 193 9.67 6.85 -34.30
CA GLU A 193 9.62 5.54 -33.63
C GLU A 193 11.00 5.13 -33.13
N GLN A 194 12.04 5.30 -33.95
CA GLN A 194 13.43 5.02 -33.55
C GLN A 194 13.89 5.93 -32.41
N ALA A 195 13.54 7.22 -32.43
CA ALA A 195 13.84 8.13 -31.34
C ALA A 195 13.11 7.75 -30.05
N MET A 196 11.85 7.35 -30.14
CA MET A 196 11.07 6.87 -28.97
C MET A 196 11.63 5.57 -28.39
N GLU A 197 12.05 4.62 -29.22
CA GLU A 197 12.71 3.39 -28.75
C GLU A 197 14.07 3.71 -28.09
N HIS A 198 14.84 4.61 -28.70
CA HIS A 198 16.10 5.06 -28.12
C HIS A 198 15.90 5.79 -26.80
N LEU A 199 14.91 6.67 -26.68
CA LEU A 199 14.54 7.34 -25.43
C LEU A 199 14.06 6.35 -24.37
N GLN A 200 13.34 5.31 -24.74
CA GLN A 200 12.94 4.24 -23.83
C GLN A 200 14.16 3.48 -23.32
N LEU A 201 15.11 3.16 -24.18
CA LEU A 201 16.37 2.49 -23.81
C LEU A 201 17.20 3.37 -22.88
N LEU A 202 17.36 4.64 -23.20
CA LEU A 202 18.06 5.62 -22.34
C LEU A 202 17.35 5.79 -21.00
N ASN A 203 16.02 5.86 -20.98
CA ASN A 203 15.25 5.89 -19.75
C ASN A 203 15.47 4.62 -18.92
N TYR A 204 15.59 3.46 -19.56
CA TYR A 204 15.84 2.19 -18.88
C TYR A 204 17.27 2.12 -18.28
N GLU A 205 18.29 2.53 -19.04
CA GLU A 205 19.69 2.48 -18.61
C GLU A 205 20.04 3.60 -17.62
N LEU A 206 19.49 4.81 -17.81
CA LEU A 206 19.79 6.00 -17.01
C LEU A 206 18.73 6.27 -15.93
N SER A 207 17.64 5.49 -15.88
CA SER A 207 16.67 5.66 -14.80
C SER A 207 17.27 5.18 -13.49
N ALA A 208 17.55 6.12 -12.60
CA ALA A 208 18.01 5.85 -11.24
C ALA A 208 16.91 5.30 -10.32
N ASN A 209 15.85 4.70 -10.89
CA ASN A 209 14.78 4.11 -10.11
C ASN A 209 15.27 2.83 -9.47
N PRO A 210 15.31 2.73 -8.14
CA PRO A 210 15.75 1.53 -7.47
C PRO A 210 14.78 0.39 -7.73
N TRP A 211 15.32 -0.80 -7.89
CA TRP A 211 14.53 -2.03 -7.86
C TRP A 211 13.95 -2.20 -6.45
N PHE A 212 12.81 -2.87 -6.36
CA PHE A 212 12.17 -3.14 -5.09
C PHE A 212 11.39 -4.45 -5.12
N GLU A 213 11.19 -5.01 -3.94
CA GLU A 213 10.30 -6.12 -3.70
C GLU A 213 9.15 -5.65 -2.81
N TYR A 214 7.94 -6.06 -3.12
CA TYR A 214 6.76 -5.76 -2.32
C TYR A 214 5.91 -7.01 -2.15
N ASN A 215 5.54 -7.28 -0.91
CA ASN A 215 4.57 -8.31 -0.58
C ASN A 215 3.42 -7.69 0.23
N ARG A 216 2.20 -7.79 -0.28
CA ARG A 216 1.00 -7.23 0.36
C ARG A 216 0.76 -7.82 1.75
N HIS A 217 1.04 -9.12 1.96
CA HIS A 217 0.81 -9.80 3.23
C HIS A 217 1.85 -9.44 4.29
N ASP A 218 3.08 -9.18 3.90
CA ASP A 218 4.12 -8.68 4.77
C ASP A 218 3.92 -7.19 5.09
N GLY A 219 3.34 -6.45 4.15
CA GLY A 219 3.07 -5.02 4.28
C GLY A 219 4.32 -4.14 4.24
N TYR A 220 5.43 -4.66 3.71
CA TYR A 220 6.67 -3.92 3.55
C TYR A 220 7.13 -3.86 2.11
N VAL A 221 7.76 -2.74 1.76
CA VAL A 221 8.51 -2.56 0.51
C VAL A 221 10.00 -2.61 0.85
N TYR A 222 10.76 -3.36 0.09
CA TYR A 222 12.20 -3.55 0.22
C TYR A 222 12.91 -2.91 -0.98
N PRO A 223 13.31 -1.62 -0.90
CA PRO A 223 14.05 -0.97 -1.97
C PRO A 223 15.48 -1.52 -2.05
N ILE A 224 15.88 -1.94 -3.24
CA ILE A 224 17.24 -2.42 -3.53
C ILE A 224 18.05 -1.23 -4.04
N MET A 225 18.72 -0.53 -3.12
CA MET A 225 19.51 0.65 -3.42
C MET A 225 20.69 0.76 -2.46
N ARG A 226 21.65 1.62 -2.80
CA ARG A 226 22.80 1.91 -1.93
C ARG A 226 22.41 2.94 -0.87
N TRP A 227 21.91 2.43 0.26
CA TRP A 227 21.54 3.27 1.40
C TRP A 227 22.73 4.13 1.86
N ASN A 228 22.49 5.36 2.27
CA ASN A 228 23.47 6.41 2.59
C ASN A 228 24.19 7.04 1.39
N TYR A 229 24.06 6.49 0.17
CA TYR A 229 24.61 7.10 -1.03
C TYR A 229 23.48 7.62 -1.95
N ASP A 230 22.56 6.75 -2.30
CA ASP A 230 21.44 7.09 -3.18
C ASP A 230 20.32 7.82 -2.43
N ALA A 231 20.24 7.61 -1.10
CA ALA A 231 19.28 8.27 -0.23
C ALA A 231 19.83 8.46 1.18
N SER A 232 19.63 9.63 1.75
CA SER A 232 20.09 10.01 3.08
C SER A 232 18.93 10.21 4.05
N VAL A 233 19.24 10.23 5.35
CA VAL A 233 18.24 10.54 6.38
C VAL A 233 17.64 11.93 6.11
N GLY A 234 16.32 11.99 6.11
CA GLY A 234 15.58 13.22 5.83
C GLY A 234 15.13 13.38 4.37
N ASP A 235 15.71 12.63 3.44
CA ASP A 235 15.28 12.61 2.04
C ASP A 235 13.91 11.96 1.90
N TYR A 236 13.29 12.17 0.75
CA TYR A 236 12.00 11.64 0.43
C TYR A 236 12.10 10.58 -0.67
N LEU A 237 11.33 9.51 -0.49
CA LEU A 237 11.03 8.57 -1.55
C LEU A 237 9.57 8.78 -1.97
N ILE A 238 9.34 8.87 -3.24
CA ILE A 238 7.98 8.89 -3.81
C ILE A 238 7.72 7.49 -4.35
N LEU A 239 6.72 6.83 -3.77
CA LEU A 239 6.26 5.53 -4.23
C LEU A 239 5.00 5.73 -5.07
N GLU A 240 5.03 5.22 -6.27
CA GLU A 240 3.86 5.13 -7.11
C GLU A 240 3.12 3.83 -6.79
N VAL A 241 1.89 3.95 -6.29
CA VAL A 241 1.16 2.86 -5.68
C VAL A 241 -0.26 2.77 -6.21
N TYR A 242 -0.82 1.56 -6.20
CA TYR A 242 -2.25 1.33 -6.36
C TYR A 242 -2.91 1.29 -4.99
N ARG A 243 -3.81 2.22 -4.78
CA ARG A 243 -4.61 2.35 -3.56
C ARG A 243 -5.98 1.73 -3.79
N ALA A 244 -6.43 0.85 -2.87
CA ALA A 244 -7.83 0.43 -2.81
C ALA A 244 -8.74 1.63 -2.52
N LEU A 245 -9.87 1.71 -3.20
CA LEU A 245 -10.88 2.73 -2.91
C LEU A 245 -11.57 2.40 -1.58
N ASP A 246 -11.52 3.33 -0.62
CA ASP A 246 -12.25 3.16 0.64
C ASP A 246 -13.75 3.43 0.41
N PRO A 247 -14.62 2.46 0.68
CA PRO A 247 -16.07 2.64 0.59
C PRO A 247 -16.62 3.77 1.47
N LYS A 248 -15.90 4.15 2.53
CA LYS A 248 -16.27 5.27 3.41
C LYS A 248 -16.00 6.63 2.75
N GLU A 249 -14.89 6.75 2.04
CA GLU A 249 -14.53 7.96 1.31
C GLU A 249 -15.30 8.09 -0.01
N THR A 250 -15.60 6.95 -0.65
CA THR A 250 -16.24 6.90 -1.96
C THR A 250 -17.51 6.04 -1.92
N PRO A 251 -18.64 6.57 -1.42
CA PRO A 251 -19.90 5.81 -1.29
C PRO A 251 -20.48 5.31 -2.61
N GLN A 252 -20.00 5.84 -3.74
CA GLN A 252 -20.46 5.44 -5.07
C GLN A 252 -20.13 3.97 -5.40
N ILE A 253 -19.15 3.39 -4.75
CA ILE A 253 -18.78 1.97 -4.86
C ILE A 253 -20.01 1.07 -4.61
N TRP A 254 -20.85 1.41 -3.63
CA TRP A 254 -22.07 0.66 -3.32
C TRP A 254 -23.12 0.71 -4.43
N ASN A 255 -22.98 1.62 -5.40
CA ASN A 255 -23.87 1.74 -6.55
C ASN A 255 -23.37 1.02 -7.79
N ASP A 256 -22.16 0.43 -7.74
CA ASP A 256 -21.63 -0.38 -8.83
C ASP A 256 -22.55 -1.56 -9.15
N THR A 257 -22.79 -1.79 -10.43
CA THR A 257 -23.77 -2.76 -10.89
C THR A 257 -23.27 -4.20 -10.71
N TRP A 258 -21.97 -4.41 -10.96
CA TRP A 258 -21.37 -5.72 -10.81
C TRP A 258 -21.33 -6.12 -9.34
N LEU A 259 -20.86 -5.21 -8.47
CA LEU A 259 -20.77 -5.43 -7.02
C LEU A 259 -22.15 -5.77 -6.41
N LYS A 260 -23.20 -5.05 -6.81
CA LYS A 260 -24.57 -5.34 -6.36
C LYS A 260 -25.01 -6.74 -6.72
N ARG A 261 -24.86 -7.15 -7.99
CA ARG A 261 -25.26 -8.47 -8.46
C ARG A 261 -24.44 -9.57 -7.78
N TYR A 262 -23.14 -9.37 -7.66
CA TYR A 262 -22.26 -10.34 -7.05
C TYR A 262 -22.53 -10.54 -5.55
N ALA A 263 -22.81 -9.45 -4.82
CA ALA A 263 -23.20 -9.52 -3.42
C ALA A 263 -24.54 -10.25 -3.23
N ILE A 264 -25.53 -9.98 -4.09
CA ILE A 264 -26.81 -10.71 -4.05
C ILE A 264 -26.59 -12.20 -4.29
N ALA A 265 -25.83 -12.59 -5.32
CA ALA A 265 -25.54 -13.99 -5.64
C ALA A 265 -24.80 -14.69 -4.49
N THR A 266 -23.81 -14.02 -3.88
CA THR A 266 -23.02 -14.56 -2.77
C THR A 266 -23.87 -14.78 -1.51
N VAL A 267 -24.71 -13.81 -1.16
CA VAL A 267 -25.64 -13.93 -0.02
C VAL A 267 -26.74 -14.97 -0.32
N LYS A 268 -27.21 -15.09 -1.58
CA LYS A 268 -28.14 -16.13 -2.02
C LYS A 268 -27.57 -17.54 -1.80
N VAL A 269 -26.30 -17.75 -2.14
CA VAL A 269 -25.60 -19.02 -1.87
C VAL A 269 -25.51 -19.29 -0.37
N GLN A 270 -25.16 -18.28 0.44
CA GLN A 270 -25.09 -18.41 1.90
C GLN A 270 -26.44 -18.78 2.49
N TRP A 271 -27.51 -18.10 2.07
CA TRP A 271 -28.86 -18.39 2.49
C TRP A 271 -29.30 -19.80 2.09
N ALA A 272 -29.04 -20.19 0.86
CA ALA A 272 -29.35 -21.54 0.37
C ALA A 272 -28.61 -22.63 1.15
N ASN A 273 -27.35 -22.40 1.54
CA ASN A 273 -26.57 -23.32 2.38
C ASN A 273 -27.23 -23.54 3.76
N VAL A 274 -27.80 -22.50 4.34
CA VAL A 274 -28.56 -22.64 5.59
C VAL A 274 -29.84 -23.44 5.38
N LEU A 275 -30.57 -23.20 4.28
CA LEU A 275 -31.81 -23.89 3.94
C LEU A 275 -31.61 -25.36 3.57
N ARG A 276 -30.46 -25.72 2.97
CA ARG A 276 -30.16 -27.12 2.59
C ARG A 276 -30.16 -28.09 3.76
N LYS A 277 -29.90 -27.59 4.98
CA LYS A 277 -30.05 -28.43 6.22
C LYS A 277 -31.46 -28.89 6.46
N TYR A 278 -32.45 -28.20 5.89
CA TYR A 278 -33.89 -28.51 6.00
C TYR A 278 -34.45 -29.03 4.69
N ASN A 279 -33.61 -29.50 3.77
CA ASN A 279 -34.05 -30.05 2.49
C ASN A 279 -34.91 -31.29 2.70
N ASN A 280 -35.93 -31.47 1.89
CA ASN A 280 -36.92 -32.55 1.98
C ASN A 280 -37.88 -32.51 3.18
N ILE A 281 -37.94 -31.44 3.94
CA ILE A 281 -38.98 -31.26 4.94
C ILE A 281 -40.26 -30.84 4.23
N GLN A 282 -41.31 -31.63 4.35
CA GLN A 282 -42.66 -31.27 3.89
C GLN A 282 -43.26 -30.24 4.85
N LEU A 283 -43.53 -29.07 4.33
CA LEU A 283 -44.29 -28.06 5.05
C LEU A 283 -45.74 -28.41 5.13
N ALA A 284 -46.46 -27.92 6.17
CA ALA A 284 -47.90 -28.09 6.31
C ALA A 284 -48.59 -27.54 5.04
N GLY A 285 -49.23 -28.41 4.27
CA GLY A 285 -49.80 -28.07 2.95
C GLY A 285 -49.16 -28.77 1.76
N GLY A 286 -48.17 -29.66 1.98
CA GLY A 286 -47.54 -30.45 0.92
C GLY A 286 -46.49 -29.76 0.08
N ALA A 287 -46.14 -28.50 0.40
CA ALA A 287 -45.06 -27.79 -0.27
C ALA A 287 -43.70 -28.32 0.21
N THR A 288 -42.81 -28.64 -0.71
CA THR A 288 -41.40 -29.02 -0.44
C THR A 288 -40.47 -27.83 -0.67
N LEU A 289 -39.56 -27.63 0.26
CA LEU A 289 -38.50 -26.62 0.09
C LEU A 289 -37.42 -27.18 -0.83
N ASN A 290 -37.19 -26.52 -1.97
CA ASN A 290 -36.13 -26.90 -2.90
C ASN A 290 -34.92 -25.94 -2.75
N ALA A 291 -34.15 -26.13 -1.68
CA ALA A 291 -33.00 -25.31 -1.39
C ALA A 291 -31.83 -25.55 -2.38
N ASP A 292 -31.74 -26.74 -2.98
CA ASP A 292 -30.70 -27.07 -3.95
C ASP A 292 -30.86 -26.28 -5.25
N ALA A 293 -32.10 -26.00 -5.67
CA ALA A 293 -32.30 -25.12 -6.86
C ALA A 293 -31.78 -23.70 -6.62
N ILE A 294 -32.09 -23.11 -5.45
CA ILE A 294 -31.63 -21.78 -5.07
C ILE A 294 -30.11 -21.75 -4.98
N TYR A 295 -29.50 -22.79 -4.43
CA TYR A 295 -28.05 -22.91 -4.34
C TYR A 295 -27.39 -22.95 -5.72
N ASN A 296 -27.87 -23.84 -6.60
CA ASN A 296 -27.31 -24.03 -7.92
C ASN A 296 -27.44 -22.75 -8.77
N GLU A 297 -28.59 -22.08 -8.69
CA GLU A 297 -28.79 -20.78 -9.35
C GLU A 297 -27.82 -19.73 -8.82
N GLY A 298 -27.66 -19.59 -7.50
CA GLY A 298 -26.72 -18.63 -6.91
C GLY A 298 -25.26 -18.92 -7.28
N VAL A 299 -24.85 -20.20 -7.31
CA VAL A 299 -23.48 -20.58 -7.72
C VAL A 299 -23.25 -20.30 -9.19
N GLN A 300 -24.25 -20.56 -10.04
CA GLN A 300 -24.14 -20.25 -11.46
C GLN A 300 -24.05 -18.74 -11.73
N GLU A 301 -24.92 -17.94 -11.10
CA GLU A 301 -24.88 -16.48 -11.18
C GLU A 301 -23.51 -15.92 -10.72
N LYS A 302 -22.99 -16.45 -9.61
CA LYS A 302 -21.68 -16.08 -9.08
C LYS A 302 -20.57 -16.37 -10.10
N LYS A 303 -20.54 -17.57 -10.67
CA LYS A 303 -19.55 -17.98 -11.66
C LYS A 303 -19.61 -17.14 -12.94
N GLU A 304 -20.81 -16.87 -13.43
CA GLU A 304 -20.99 -16.01 -14.62
C GLU A 304 -20.48 -14.58 -14.40
N LEU A 305 -20.70 -14.03 -13.20
CA LEU A 305 -20.22 -12.71 -12.83
C LEU A 305 -18.70 -12.69 -12.67
N GLU A 306 -18.09 -13.73 -12.11
CA GLU A 306 -16.63 -13.87 -12.03
C GLU A 306 -16.01 -13.97 -13.42
N GLU A 307 -16.57 -14.77 -14.31
CA GLU A 307 -16.14 -14.86 -15.70
C GLU A 307 -16.27 -13.53 -16.45
N GLN A 308 -17.37 -12.81 -16.23
CA GLN A 308 -17.54 -11.45 -16.79
C GLN A 308 -16.47 -10.50 -16.27
N MET A 309 -16.13 -10.54 -14.99
CA MET A 309 -15.11 -9.66 -14.40
C MET A 309 -13.71 -9.95 -14.99
N TYR A 310 -13.32 -11.22 -15.09
CA TYR A 310 -12.03 -11.59 -15.66
C TYR A 310 -11.90 -11.27 -17.14
N ASN A 311 -13.01 -11.23 -17.87
CA ASN A 311 -13.03 -10.91 -19.31
C ASN A 311 -13.24 -9.42 -19.58
N ASN A 312 -13.69 -8.63 -18.62
CA ASN A 312 -13.86 -7.19 -18.77
C ASN A 312 -12.51 -6.49 -18.73
N LEU A 313 -11.99 -6.18 -19.90
CA LEU A 313 -10.90 -5.23 -20.03
C LEU A 313 -11.37 -3.83 -19.64
N PRO A 314 -10.51 -3.01 -19.03
CA PRO A 314 -10.83 -1.61 -18.77
C PRO A 314 -11.26 -0.97 -20.11
N PRO A 315 -12.27 -0.09 -20.08
CA PRO A 315 -12.66 0.62 -21.28
C PRO A 315 -11.41 1.30 -21.85
N SER A 316 -11.07 1.02 -23.09
CA SER A 316 -9.96 1.66 -23.78
C SER A 316 -10.25 3.15 -23.79
N ALA A 317 -9.69 3.86 -22.82
CA ALA A 317 -9.76 5.30 -22.80
C ALA A 317 -8.87 5.80 -23.94
N PHE A 318 -9.47 6.08 -25.08
CA PHE A 318 -8.87 6.93 -26.06
C PHE A 318 -8.81 8.33 -25.45
N TYR A 319 -7.74 8.62 -24.76
CA TYR A 319 -7.39 9.99 -24.42
C TYR A 319 -6.93 10.65 -25.72
N LEU A 320 -7.88 11.20 -26.44
CA LEU A 320 -7.61 12.25 -27.41
C LEU A 320 -7.30 13.49 -26.55
N GLY A 321 -6.03 13.63 -26.16
CA GLY A 321 -5.50 14.86 -25.56
C GLY A 321 -5.07 15.81 -26.64
#